data_76450da42adbd076dda58cb2f13d7c46
#
_entry.id   76450da42adbd076dda58cb2f13d7c46
#
_cell.length_a   1.000
_cell.length_b   1.000
_cell.length_c   1.000
_cell.angle_alpha   90.00
_cell.angle_beta   90.00
_cell.angle_gamma   90.00
#
_symmetry.space_group_name_H-M   'P 1'
#
loop_
_entity.id
_entity.type
_entity.pdbx_description
1 polymer ?
#
loop_
_entity_poly.entity_id
_entity_poly.type
_entity_poly.pdbx_seq_one_letter_code
_entity_poly.pdbx_strand_id
1 'polypeptide(L)'
;VTDETIKRPELNREIATTLDGRDITRGFSGPLLMPSDRLVRTRGMNDWLIYEAIYSDPQVKATFEQRQSAVTRCEWKVEAASDRRVDKKAAEFLERQLKAIRWDDKTRLMLFGVFYGFAVAEIIYGRDGDMVTIAGLKVRNRRRFRFAEDGSLRLLTPENMLEGEPAQAPYFWHFATGADNDDDPYGLGLGHWCYWPVLFKRNGIKFWLVFLEKFGMPTAVGKYDPGASAEERAKLLAATQAIQTDAGIIMPKEMELELLEAARSGTVDYKTLHDTMDETIAKAVLGQTMTTEDGSSKSQADVHHDVRQDIVKADADLVCESFNLGPALWLTRFNFPDADPPRVHREVEEPEDLTERAKRDEIVVGFGFRPTLDYVTD
;
A
#
# COMPACT_ATOMS: atom_id res chain seq x y z
N VAL A 1 51.59 -7.85 -1.54
CA VAL A 1 50.32 -7.58 -0.81
C VAL A 1 50.71 -7.57 0.65
N THR A 2 50.81 -6.37 1.22
CA THR A 2 51.14 -6.16 2.64
C THR A 2 49.95 -6.64 3.46
N ASP A 3 50.24 -7.55 4.39
CA ASP A 3 49.33 -8.08 5.40
C ASP A 3 48.96 -6.93 6.37
N GLU A 4 47.97 -6.10 5.98
CA GLU A 4 47.39 -5.13 6.89
C GLU A 4 46.57 -5.91 7.92
N THR A 5 47.15 -6.10 9.09
CA THR A 5 46.47 -6.67 10.25
C THR A 5 45.21 -5.90 10.51
N ILE A 6 44.05 -6.53 10.27
CA ILE A 6 42.73 -5.97 10.57
C ILE A 6 42.71 -5.59 12.05
N LYS A 7 42.65 -4.28 12.35
CA LYS A 7 42.54 -3.76 13.73
C LYS A 7 41.23 -4.15 14.33
N ARG A 8 41.19 -4.45 15.63
CA ARG A 8 39.94 -4.67 16.36
C ARG A 8 39.02 -3.44 16.20
N PRO A 9 37.74 -3.65 15.86
CA PRO A 9 36.79 -2.52 15.74
C PRO A 9 36.57 -1.85 17.10
N GLU A 10 36.33 -0.54 17.06
CA GLU A 10 35.80 0.19 18.19
C GLU A 10 34.33 -0.22 18.40
N LEU A 11 33.96 -0.60 19.62
CA LEU A 11 32.62 -1.06 19.93
C LEU A 11 31.65 0.13 19.95
N ASN A 12 30.45 -0.06 19.41
CA ASN A 12 29.37 0.94 19.37
C ASN A 12 29.73 2.26 18.66
N ARG A 13 30.68 2.22 17.72
CA ARG A 13 31.06 3.37 16.91
C ARG A 13 30.37 3.32 15.56
N GLU A 14 29.51 4.28 15.30
CA GLU A 14 28.94 4.56 13.99
C GLU A 14 29.90 5.50 13.23
N ILE A 15 30.30 5.13 11.99
CA ILE A 15 31.25 5.92 11.18
C ILE A 15 30.50 6.82 10.20
N ALA A 16 29.39 6.33 9.63
CA ALA A 16 28.58 7.03 8.66
C ALA A 16 27.30 7.59 9.29
N THR A 17 27.41 8.12 10.51
CA THR A 17 26.28 8.74 11.21
C THR A 17 25.75 9.94 10.44
N THR A 18 24.42 10.07 10.39
CA THR A 18 23.75 11.23 9.78
C THR A 18 23.70 12.45 10.70
N LEU A 19 24.16 12.31 11.95
CA LEU A 19 24.05 13.35 12.99
C LEU A 19 25.21 14.34 13.02
N ASP A 20 26.33 14.05 12.36
CA ASP A 20 27.56 14.85 12.43
C ASP A 20 27.64 15.94 11.34
N GLY A 21 26.60 16.11 10.54
CA GLY A 21 26.54 17.11 9.45
C GLY A 21 27.40 16.75 8.22
N ARG A 22 27.91 15.51 8.14
CA ARG A 22 28.72 15.03 7.00
C ARG A 22 27.89 14.33 5.94
N ASP A 23 26.61 14.08 6.21
CA ASP A 23 25.70 13.46 5.26
C ASP A 23 25.41 14.38 4.09
N ILE A 24 26.02 14.12 2.95
CA ILE A 24 25.85 14.91 1.72
C ILE A 24 24.45 14.78 1.09
N THR A 25 23.67 13.80 1.52
CA THR A 25 22.29 13.57 1.02
C THR A 25 21.26 14.40 1.76
N ARG A 26 21.57 14.82 2.98
CA ARG A 26 20.73 15.71 3.80
C ARG A 26 21.08 17.17 3.50
N GLY A 27 20.28 17.81 2.66
CA GLY A 27 20.35 19.25 2.49
C GLY A 27 19.90 19.97 3.76
N PHE A 28 20.23 21.27 3.89
CA PHE A 28 19.72 22.11 4.97
C PHE A 28 18.19 22.16 4.89
N SER A 29 17.50 21.53 5.84
CA SER A 29 16.04 21.35 5.81
C SER A 29 15.31 21.92 7.05
N GLY A 30 16.03 22.55 7.97
CA GLY A 30 15.45 22.98 9.24
C GLY A 30 15.38 21.84 10.27
N PRO A 31 14.62 22.02 11.38
CA PRO A 31 14.64 21.10 12.52
C PRO A 31 13.95 19.74 12.25
N LEU A 32 13.18 19.65 11.17
CA LEU A 32 12.48 18.41 10.78
C LEU A 32 13.00 17.89 9.45
N LEU A 33 13.18 16.57 9.37
CA LEU A 33 13.55 15.89 8.12
C LEU A 33 12.43 16.04 7.08
N MET A 34 12.83 16.29 5.84
CA MET A 34 11.92 16.18 4.71
C MET A 34 11.79 14.70 4.29
N PRO A 35 10.61 14.25 3.87
CA PRO A 35 10.46 12.93 3.29
C PRO A 35 11.43 12.74 2.11
N SER A 36 12.07 11.57 2.03
CA SER A 36 12.89 11.18 0.87
C SER A 36 12.05 11.03 -0.38
N ASP A 37 10.79 10.66 -0.22
CA ASP A 37 9.83 10.52 -1.30
C ASP A 37 9.67 11.81 -2.12
N ARG A 38 10.21 11.77 -3.34
CA ARG A 38 10.21 12.91 -4.25
C ARG A 38 8.80 13.42 -4.59
N LEU A 39 7.81 12.52 -4.70
CA LEU A 39 6.44 12.93 -5.01
C LEU A 39 5.80 13.67 -3.84
N VAL A 40 5.93 13.16 -2.64
CA VAL A 40 5.46 13.83 -1.42
C VAL A 40 6.14 15.19 -1.28
N ARG A 41 7.46 15.24 -1.48
CA ARG A 41 8.23 16.46 -1.34
C ARG A 41 7.89 17.53 -2.39
N THR A 42 7.83 17.15 -3.68
CA THR A 42 7.71 18.14 -4.76
C THR A 42 6.28 18.43 -5.18
N ARG A 43 5.41 17.41 -5.19
CA ARG A 43 4.01 17.54 -5.62
C ARG A 43 3.03 17.55 -4.46
N GLY A 44 3.37 16.91 -3.35
CA GLY A 44 2.59 16.90 -2.11
C GLY A 44 2.90 18.06 -1.17
N MET A 45 3.87 18.93 -1.47
CA MET A 45 4.32 20.00 -0.56
C MET A 45 4.65 19.46 0.85
N ASN A 46 5.35 18.33 0.91
CA ASN A 46 5.67 17.59 2.14
C ASN A 46 4.44 17.04 2.91
N ASP A 47 3.31 16.82 2.21
CA ASP A 47 2.11 16.25 2.80
C ASP A 47 1.63 14.99 2.04
N TRP A 48 1.15 14.00 2.77
CA TRP A 48 0.62 12.73 2.25
C TRP A 48 -0.81 12.84 1.67
N LEU A 49 -1.41 14.03 1.65
CA LEU A 49 -2.70 14.29 0.97
C LEU A 49 -2.69 13.83 -0.50
N ILE A 50 -1.52 13.93 -1.14
CA ILE A 50 -1.36 13.45 -2.52
C ILE A 50 -1.69 11.95 -2.63
N TYR A 51 -1.30 11.14 -1.61
CA TYR A 51 -1.59 9.71 -1.60
C TYR A 51 -3.01 9.38 -1.15
N GLU A 52 -3.64 10.21 -0.34
CA GLU A 52 -5.08 10.10 -0.06
C GLU A 52 -5.90 10.26 -1.35
N ALA A 53 -5.49 11.22 -2.21
CA ALA A 53 -6.09 11.38 -3.53
C ALA A 53 -5.86 10.17 -4.45
N ILE A 54 -4.69 9.52 -4.39
CA ILE A 54 -4.39 8.30 -5.14
C ILE A 54 -5.22 7.12 -4.61
N TYR A 55 -5.33 6.97 -3.29
CA TYR A 55 -6.13 5.92 -2.65
C TYR A 55 -7.63 6.02 -2.97
N SER A 56 -8.13 7.20 -3.40
CA SER A 56 -9.52 7.34 -3.86
C SER A 56 -9.79 6.70 -5.23
N ASP A 57 -8.77 6.21 -5.95
CA ASP A 57 -8.95 5.42 -7.16
C ASP A 57 -9.51 4.03 -6.81
N PRO A 58 -10.59 3.55 -7.48
CA PRO A 58 -11.22 2.27 -7.14
C PRO A 58 -10.29 1.07 -7.25
N GLN A 59 -9.41 1.04 -8.25
CA GLN A 59 -8.47 -0.06 -8.47
C GLN A 59 -7.39 -0.09 -7.39
N VAL A 60 -6.83 1.06 -7.03
CA VAL A 60 -5.86 1.17 -5.93
C VAL A 60 -6.49 0.71 -4.62
N LYS A 61 -7.71 1.18 -4.32
CA LYS A 61 -8.43 0.79 -3.11
C LYS A 61 -8.68 -0.72 -3.08
N ALA A 62 -9.26 -1.27 -4.15
CA ALA A 62 -9.63 -2.69 -4.20
C ALA A 62 -8.41 -3.60 -4.05
N THR A 63 -7.33 -3.33 -4.77
CA THR A 63 -6.09 -4.14 -4.70
C THR A 63 -5.41 -4.03 -3.34
N PHE A 64 -5.38 -2.83 -2.75
CA PHE A 64 -4.77 -2.64 -1.45
C PHE A 64 -5.60 -3.27 -0.31
N GLU A 65 -6.93 -3.13 -0.33
CA GLU A 65 -7.82 -3.82 0.63
C GLU A 65 -7.71 -5.35 0.51
N GLN A 66 -7.52 -5.88 -0.70
CA GLN A 66 -7.26 -7.29 -0.92
C GLN A 66 -5.94 -7.74 -0.27
N ARG A 67 -4.86 -6.95 -0.42
CA ARG A 67 -3.56 -7.19 0.22
C ARG A 67 -3.66 -7.16 1.74
N GLN A 68 -4.30 -6.13 2.32
CA GLN A 68 -4.54 -6.04 3.76
C GLN A 68 -5.36 -7.23 4.30
N SER A 69 -6.42 -7.61 3.57
CA SER A 69 -7.29 -8.70 3.95
C SER A 69 -6.57 -10.06 3.89
N ALA A 70 -5.64 -10.23 2.97
CA ALA A 70 -4.83 -11.44 2.89
C ALA A 70 -3.93 -11.59 4.13
N VAL A 71 -3.29 -10.52 4.59
CA VAL A 71 -2.49 -10.54 5.82
C VAL A 71 -3.35 -10.80 7.07
N THR A 72 -4.48 -10.09 7.19
CA THR A 72 -5.31 -10.21 8.41
C THR A 72 -6.12 -11.49 8.48
N ARG A 73 -6.24 -12.25 7.39
CA ARG A 73 -6.82 -13.59 7.39
C ARG A 73 -5.89 -14.66 8.00
N CYS A 74 -4.57 -14.43 7.92
CA CYS A 74 -3.60 -15.36 8.48
C CYS A 74 -3.73 -15.38 10.00
N GLU A 75 -3.81 -16.56 10.57
CA GLU A 75 -3.86 -16.74 12.01
C GLU A 75 -2.61 -16.15 12.65
N TRP A 76 -2.76 -15.48 13.77
CA TRP A 76 -1.63 -14.96 14.51
C TRP A 76 -1.43 -15.76 15.82
N LYS A 77 -0.18 -15.95 16.16
CA LYS A 77 0.24 -16.65 17.38
C LYS A 77 1.26 -15.84 18.15
N VAL A 78 1.31 -16.09 19.45
CA VAL A 78 2.36 -15.53 20.32
C VAL A 78 3.22 -16.69 20.80
N GLU A 79 4.49 -16.65 20.45
CA GLU A 79 5.47 -17.64 20.83
C GLU A 79 6.31 -17.14 22.00
N ALA A 80 6.51 -17.99 23.00
CA ALA A 80 7.39 -17.69 24.11
C ALA A 80 8.86 -17.76 23.67
N ALA A 81 9.70 -16.88 24.20
CA ALA A 81 11.11 -16.83 23.84
C ALA A 81 11.86 -18.13 24.23
N SER A 82 11.40 -18.84 25.26
CA SER A 82 11.95 -20.15 25.66
C SER A 82 10.93 -20.95 26.51
N ASP A 83 11.32 -22.17 26.85
CA ASP A 83 10.51 -23.04 27.72
C ASP A 83 10.47 -22.62 29.20
N ARG A 84 11.19 -21.57 29.59
CA ARG A 84 11.17 -21.06 30.97
C ARG A 84 9.75 -20.60 31.34
N ARG A 85 9.34 -20.91 32.56
CA ARG A 85 8.00 -20.58 33.09
C ARG A 85 7.71 -19.06 32.98
N VAL A 86 8.72 -18.22 33.15
CA VAL A 86 8.56 -16.76 33.11
C VAL A 86 8.27 -16.30 31.69
N ASP A 87 8.94 -16.86 30.68
CA ASP A 87 8.76 -16.53 29.26
C ASP A 87 7.37 -16.99 28.77
N LYS A 88 6.93 -18.19 29.16
CA LYS A 88 5.57 -18.67 28.87
C LYS A 88 4.50 -17.77 29.47
N LYS A 89 4.68 -17.28 30.73
CA LYS A 89 3.76 -16.32 31.34
C LYS A 89 3.75 -14.96 30.61
N ALA A 90 4.90 -14.50 30.15
CA ALA A 90 5.00 -13.27 29.36
C ALA A 90 4.26 -13.41 28.00
N ALA A 91 4.37 -14.57 27.35
CA ALA A 91 3.66 -14.87 26.11
C ALA A 91 2.13 -14.92 26.31
N GLU A 92 1.67 -15.65 27.32
CA GLU A 92 0.24 -15.70 27.67
C GLU A 92 -0.33 -14.32 28.02
N PHE A 93 0.46 -13.48 28.67
CA PHE A 93 0.07 -12.11 28.97
C PHE A 93 -0.06 -11.29 27.69
N LEU A 94 0.94 -11.32 26.82
CA LEU A 94 0.92 -10.60 25.55
C LEU A 94 -0.26 -11.03 24.68
N GLU A 95 -0.52 -12.33 24.58
CA GLU A 95 -1.65 -12.87 23.80
C GLU A 95 -2.99 -12.30 24.31
N ARG A 96 -3.20 -12.23 25.63
CA ARG A 96 -4.40 -11.63 26.23
C ARG A 96 -4.51 -10.14 25.88
N GLN A 97 -3.39 -9.39 25.89
CA GLN A 97 -3.38 -7.97 25.50
C GLN A 97 -3.76 -7.79 24.02
N LEU A 98 -3.20 -8.62 23.12
CA LEU A 98 -3.49 -8.56 21.69
C LEU A 98 -4.97 -8.88 21.38
N LYS A 99 -5.55 -9.89 22.06
CA LYS A 99 -6.99 -10.19 21.97
C LYS A 99 -7.84 -9.00 22.42
N ALA A 100 -7.47 -8.36 23.54
CA ALA A 100 -8.22 -7.23 24.10
C ALA A 100 -8.24 -5.99 23.17
N ILE A 101 -7.15 -5.71 22.48
CA ILE A 101 -7.05 -4.56 21.55
C ILE A 101 -7.57 -4.88 20.14
N ARG A 102 -8.01 -6.11 19.86
CA ARG A 102 -8.45 -6.57 18.53
C ARG A 102 -7.32 -6.45 17.51
N TRP A 103 -6.30 -7.27 17.69
CA TRP A 103 -5.03 -7.20 16.95
C TRP A 103 -5.19 -7.11 15.42
N ASP A 104 -6.14 -7.85 14.85
CA ASP A 104 -6.39 -7.82 13.41
C ASP A 104 -6.83 -6.44 12.90
N ASP A 105 -7.71 -5.76 13.65
CA ASP A 105 -8.11 -4.39 13.32
C ASP A 105 -6.90 -3.44 13.35
N LYS A 106 -6.01 -3.62 14.33
CA LYS A 106 -4.81 -2.79 14.47
C LYS A 106 -3.79 -3.09 13.38
N THR A 107 -3.56 -4.37 13.09
CA THR A 107 -2.71 -4.78 11.96
C THR A 107 -3.19 -4.17 10.66
N ARG A 108 -4.51 -4.27 10.35
CA ARG A 108 -5.09 -3.68 9.15
C ARG A 108 -4.82 -2.17 9.04
N LEU A 109 -4.93 -1.44 10.15
CA LEU A 109 -4.65 -0.01 10.17
C LEU A 109 -3.15 0.31 10.06
N MET A 110 -2.28 -0.49 10.68
CA MET A 110 -0.83 -0.31 10.59
C MET A 110 -0.30 -0.64 9.20
N LEU A 111 -0.91 -1.59 8.48
CA LEU A 111 -0.58 -1.91 7.10
C LEU A 111 -0.73 -0.73 6.13
N PHE A 112 -1.43 0.34 6.52
CA PHE A 112 -1.36 1.59 5.75
C PHE A 112 0.05 2.19 5.71
N GLY A 113 0.97 1.76 6.59
CA GLY A 113 2.40 2.05 6.44
C GLY A 113 2.96 1.55 5.12
N VAL A 114 2.51 0.39 4.62
CA VAL A 114 2.91 -0.15 3.31
C VAL A 114 2.45 0.77 2.17
N PHE A 115 1.29 1.40 2.30
CA PHE A 115 0.79 2.30 1.25
C PHE A 115 1.42 3.69 1.30
N TYR A 116 1.66 4.23 2.50
CA TYR A 116 2.13 5.60 2.70
C TYR A 116 3.62 5.72 3.01
N GLY A 117 4.31 4.62 3.29
CA GLY A 117 5.70 4.55 3.74
C GLY A 117 5.81 4.29 5.24
N PHE A 118 4.97 4.91 6.07
CA PHE A 118 4.96 4.68 7.52
C PHE A 118 3.56 4.79 8.13
N ALA A 119 3.43 4.22 9.32
CA ALA A 119 2.26 4.37 10.18
C ALA A 119 2.72 4.54 11.64
N VAL A 120 1.90 5.23 12.43
CA VAL A 120 2.17 5.48 13.85
C VAL A 120 0.95 5.12 14.68
N ALA A 121 1.14 4.32 15.71
CA ALA A 121 0.12 4.03 16.71
C ALA A 121 0.53 4.58 18.08
N GLU A 122 -0.42 5.19 18.76
CA GLU A 122 -0.29 5.62 20.15
C GLU A 122 -0.81 4.52 21.08
N ILE A 123 0.01 4.17 22.06
CA ILE A 123 -0.32 3.18 23.09
C ILE A 123 -0.86 3.93 24.32
N ILE A 124 -2.08 3.57 24.72
CA ILE A 124 -2.69 4.07 25.95
C ILE A 124 -2.53 2.97 26.96
N TYR A 125 -1.69 3.22 27.96
CA TYR A 125 -1.45 2.27 29.03
C TYR A 125 -2.56 2.30 30.07
N GLY A 126 -2.86 1.14 30.62
CA GLY A 126 -3.73 0.92 31.76
C GLY A 126 -3.01 0.13 32.84
N ARG A 127 -3.74 -0.21 33.88
CA ARG A 127 -3.23 -1.02 35.00
C ARG A 127 -4.27 -2.06 35.40
N ASP A 128 -3.81 -3.29 35.65
CA ASP A 128 -4.59 -4.36 36.20
C ASP A 128 -3.79 -5.00 37.34
N GLY A 129 -4.20 -4.75 38.60
CA GLY A 129 -3.37 -5.04 39.77
C GLY A 129 -2.02 -4.32 39.68
N ASP A 130 -0.93 -5.08 39.70
CA ASP A 130 0.44 -4.57 39.56
C ASP A 130 0.94 -4.57 38.11
N MET A 131 0.15 -5.12 37.17
CA MET A 131 0.54 -5.25 35.76
C MET A 131 0.19 -4.00 34.95
N VAL A 132 1.13 -3.57 34.12
CA VAL A 132 0.90 -2.54 33.10
C VAL A 132 0.24 -3.20 31.89
N THR A 133 -0.91 -2.70 31.47
CA THR A 133 -1.71 -3.25 30.37
C THR A 133 -1.85 -2.25 29.23
N ILE A 134 -2.27 -2.72 28.04
CA ILE A 134 -2.69 -1.84 26.94
C ILE A 134 -4.20 -1.57 27.11
N ALA A 135 -4.56 -0.41 27.65
CA ALA A 135 -5.96 0.04 27.69
C ALA A 135 -6.49 0.39 26.29
N GLY A 136 -5.62 0.76 25.37
CA GLY A 136 -5.97 1.04 23.98
C GLY A 136 -4.76 1.24 23.08
N LEU A 137 -4.92 0.83 21.81
CA LEU A 137 -3.96 1.10 20.75
C LEU A 137 -4.67 1.89 19.65
N LYS A 138 -4.24 3.13 19.40
CA LYS A 138 -4.87 4.04 18.44
C LYS A 138 -3.91 4.38 17.32
N VAL A 139 -4.14 3.83 16.13
CA VAL A 139 -3.42 4.26 14.93
C VAL A 139 -3.83 5.70 14.60
N ARG A 140 -2.85 6.57 14.55
CA ARG A 140 -3.05 8.02 14.40
C ARG A 140 -2.85 8.46 12.97
N ASN A 141 -3.44 9.60 12.59
CA ASN A 141 -3.20 10.18 11.28
C ASN A 141 -1.72 10.57 11.15
N ARG A 142 -1.03 9.97 10.17
CA ARG A 142 0.41 10.15 9.91
C ARG A 142 0.81 11.59 9.63
N ARG A 143 -0.09 12.40 9.11
CA ARG A 143 0.16 13.82 8.81
C ARG A 143 0.48 14.64 10.05
N ARG A 144 0.13 14.14 11.24
CA ARG A 144 0.48 14.75 12.53
C ARG A 144 1.92 14.48 12.97
N PHE A 145 2.65 13.63 12.24
CA PHE A 145 3.98 13.20 12.65
C PHE A 145 5.03 13.60 11.63
N ARG A 146 6.20 13.93 12.14
CA ARG A 146 7.43 14.18 11.38
C ARG A 146 8.58 13.57 12.15
N PHE A 147 9.75 13.53 11.51
CA PHE A 147 10.97 13.09 12.17
C PHE A 147 11.92 14.27 12.30
N ALA A 148 12.61 14.35 13.43
CA ALA A 148 13.70 15.29 13.61
C ALA A 148 14.96 14.82 12.88
N GLU A 149 15.97 15.66 12.83
CA GLU A 149 17.24 15.35 12.16
C GLU A 149 17.94 14.10 12.73
N ASP A 150 17.74 13.84 14.03
CA ASP A 150 18.24 12.64 14.74
C ASP A 150 17.38 11.36 14.49
N GLY A 151 16.39 11.43 13.59
CA GLY A 151 15.47 10.33 13.32
C GLY A 151 14.38 10.15 14.39
N SER A 152 14.33 10.97 15.43
CA SER A 152 13.31 10.87 16.46
C SER A 152 11.94 11.33 15.97
N LEU A 153 10.89 10.57 16.34
CA LEU A 153 9.51 10.89 15.98
C LEU A 153 9.03 12.15 16.72
N ARG A 154 8.38 13.04 15.98
CA ARG A 154 7.81 14.31 16.47
C ARG A 154 6.32 14.38 16.15
N LEU A 155 5.54 14.85 17.12
CA LEU A 155 4.11 15.13 16.99
C LEU A 155 3.91 16.61 16.71
N LEU A 156 3.33 16.95 15.58
CA LEU A 156 2.97 18.35 15.27
C LEU A 156 1.72 18.75 16.04
N THR A 157 1.81 19.87 16.75
CA THR A 157 0.69 20.50 17.46
C THR A 157 0.50 21.92 16.94
N PRO A 158 -0.68 22.55 17.12
CA PRO A 158 -0.87 23.95 16.71
C PRO A 158 0.14 24.92 17.33
N GLU A 159 0.60 24.60 18.54
CA GLU A 159 1.55 25.39 19.30
C GLU A 159 2.99 25.18 18.81
N ASN A 160 3.28 24.01 18.23
CA ASN A 160 4.62 23.66 17.75
C ASN A 160 4.58 22.92 16.42
N MET A 161 4.39 23.67 15.33
CA MET A 161 4.37 23.13 13.95
C MET A 161 5.77 23.03 13.32
N LEU A 162 6.77 23.73 13.87
CA LEU A 162 8.11 23.81 13.28
C LEU A 162 9.03 22.68 13.74
N GLU A 163 9.00 22.35 15.03
CA GLU A 163 9.88 21.33 15.62
C GLU A 163 9.10 20.08 16.05
N GLY A 164 7.81 20.24 16.31
CA GLY A 164 6.97 19.21 16.88
C GLY A 164 7.36 18.86 18.33
N GLU A 165 6.45 18.19 19.01
CA GLU A 165 6.68 17.66 20.35
C GLU A 165 7.27 16.26 20.28
N PRO A 166 8.16 15.84 21.20
CA PRO A 166 8.71 14.49 21.22
C PRO A 166 7.60 13.44 21.32
N ALA A 167 7.56 12.51 20.38
CA ALA A 167 6.65 11.37 20.33
C ALA A 167 7.44 10.07 20.59
N GLN A 168 7.87 9.88 21.84
CA GLN A 168 8.88 8.88 22.19
C GLN A 168 8.26 7.53 22.64
N ALA A 169 9.09 6.51 22.56
CA ALA A 169 8.86 5.26 23.28
C ALA A 169 8.70 5.55 24.81
N PRO A 170 7.85 4.80 25.50
CA PRO A 170 7.08 3.66 25.01
C PRO A 170 5.66 4.00 24.50
N TYR A 171 5.35 5.28 24.34
CA TYR A 171 3.98 5.71 24.02
C TYR A 171 3.60 5.61 22.55
N PHE A 172 4.58 5.58 21.64
CA PHE A 172 4.33 5.53 20.21
C PHE A 172 5.06 4.36 19.55
N TRP A 173 4.29 3.58 18.81
CA TRP A 173 4.78 2.53 17.94
C TRP A 173 4.85 3.08 16.52
N HIS A 174 6.05 3.19 16.00
CA HIS A 174 6.34 3.56 14.62
C HIS A 174 6.61 2.31 13.79
N PHE A 175 6.00 2.24 12.60
CA PHE A 175 6.22 1.23 11.58
C PHE A 175 6.51 1.93 10.26
N ALA A 176 7.63 1.63 9.63
CA ALA A 176 8.01 2.14 8.31
C ALA A 176 8.45 0.99 7.40
N THR A 177 8.29 1.18 6.09
CA THR A 177 8.66 0.17 5.09
C THR A 177 8.94 0.82 3.74
N GLY A 178 9.63 0.06 2.85
CA GLY A 178 9.92 0.47 1.47
C GLY A 178 11.05 1.46 1.32
N ALA A 179 11.73 1.87 2.39
CA ALA A 179 13.01 2.57 2.29
C ALA A 179 14.08 1.66 1.68
N ASP A 180 15.03 2.21 0.97
CA ASP A 180 16.18 1.52 0.42
C ASP A 180 17.42 1.57 1.34
N ASN A 181 17.31 2.28 2.47
CA ASN A 181 18.34 2.41 3.49
C ASN A 181 17.72 2.73 4.87
N ASP A 182 18.53 2.58 5.93
CA ASP A 182 18.09 2.76 7.32
C ASP A 182 17.98 4.23 7.74
N ASP A 183 18.49 5.16 6.95
CA ASP A 183 18.51 6.59 7.28
C ASP A 183 17.17 7.29 6.98
N ASP A 184 16.23 6.60 6.30
CA ASP A 184 14.92 7.13 5.96
C ASP A 184 13.80 6.58 6.88
N PRO A 185 13.44 7.33 7.92
CA PRO A 185 12.38 6.90 8.84
C PRO A 185 10.96 7.04 8.26
N TYR A 186 10.80 7.73 7.13
CA TYR A 186 9.49 7.86 6.47
C TYR A 186 9.14 6.67 5.59
N GLY A 187 10.14 5.93 5.12
CA GLY A 187 9.93 4.88 4.16
C GLY A 187 9.41 5.36 2.80
N LEU A 188 9.19 4.42 1.89
CA LEU A 188 8.64 4.69 0.56
C LEU A 188 7.42 3.80 0.30
N GLY A 189 6.24 4.38 0.36
CA GLY A 189 4.98 3.65 0.22
C GLY A 189 4.59 3.35 -1.22
N LEU A 190 3.68 2.38 -1.39
CA LEU A 190 3.10 2.00 -2.69
C LEU A 190 2.39 3.16 -3.39
N GLY A 191 1.93 4.18 -2.64
CA GLY A 191 1.35 5.40 -3.21
C GLY A 191 2.28 6.09 -4.20
N HIS A 192 3.60 5.97 -4.02
CA HIS A 192 4.62 6.45 -4.97
C HIS A 192 4.48 5.80 -6.34
N TRP A 193 4.36 4.49 -6.37
CA TRP A 193 4.28 3.72 -7.61
C TRP A 193 2.92 3.82 -8.29
N CYS A 194 1.85 4.01 -7.51
CA CYS A 194 0.49 4.17 -8.02
C CYS A 194 0.20 5.58 -8.56
N TYR A 195 1.04 6.58 -8.26
CA TYR A 195 0.78 7.98 -8.60
C TYR A 195 0.60 8.21 -10.11
N TRP A 196 1.57 7.78 -10.91
CA TRP A 196 1.55 8.02 -12.36
C TRP A 196 0.44 7.24 -13.07
N PRO A 197 0.24 5.94 -12.81
CA PRO A 197 -0.88 5.21 -13.39
C PRO A 197 -2.23 5.85 -13.10
N VAL A 198 -2.50 6.25 -11.86
CA VAL A 198 -3.75 6.92 -11.49
C VAL A 198 -3.90 8.27 -12.19
N LEU A 199 -2.82 9.06 -12.27
CA LEU A 199 -2.85 10.36 -12.95
C LEU A 199 -3.15 10.20 -14.44
N PHE A 200 -2.49 9.26 -15.13
CA PHE A 200 -2.73 8.98 -16.55
C PHE A 200 -4.13 8.44 -16.79
N LYS A 201 -4.62 7.54 -15.95
CA LYS A 201 -5.98 7.03 -16.01
C LYS A 201 -7.03 8.14 -15.89
N ARG A 202 -6.91 9.01 -14.88
CA ARG A 202 -7.82 10.15 -14.69
C ARG A 202 -7.81 11.11 -15.88
N ASN A 203 -6.63 11.42 -16.42
CA ASN A 203 -6.52 12.27 -17.61
C ASN A 203 -7.08 11.57 -18.84
N GLY A 204 -6.83 10.28 -19.02
CA GLY A 204 -7.37 9.46 -20.10
C GLY A 204 -8.91 9.46 -20.09
N ILE A 205 -9.53 9.25 -18.93
CA ILE A 205 -11.00 9.32 -18.77
C ILE A 205 -11.52 10.70 -19.11
N LYS A 206 -10.85 11.77 -18.67
CA LYS A 206 -11.24 13.14 -19.00
C LYS A 206 -11.24 13.38 -20.50
N PHE A 207 -10.17 12.99 -21.21
CA PHE A 207 -10.09 13.13 -22.66
C PHE A 207 -11.09 12.23 -23.38
N TRP A 208 -11.36 11.04 -22.84
CA TRP A 208 -12.38 10.16 -23.39
C TRP A 208 -13.77 10.77 -23.30
N LEU A 209 -14.14 11.38 -22.19
CA LEU A 209 -15.42 12.10 -22.04
C LEU A 209 -15.51 13.27 -23.03
N VAL A 210 -14.46 14.08 -23.18
CA VAL A 210 -14.40 15.17 -24.17
C VAL A 210 -14.54 14.63 -25.60
N PHE A 211 -13.92 13.49 -25.89
CA PHE A 211 -14.04 12.83 -27.19
C PHE A 211 -15.48 12.36 -27.44
N LEU A 212 -16.09 11.71 -26.45
CA LEU A 212 -17.49 11.25 -26.55
C LEU A 212 -18.46 12.43 -26.74
N GLU A 213 -18.26 13.52 -26.01
CA GLU A 213 -19.07 14.74 -26.16
C GLU A 213 -18.92 15.33 -27.57
N LYS A 214 -17.70 15.43 -28.06
CA LYS A 214 -17.41 16.05 -29.37
C LYS A 214 -17.80 15.18 -30.56
N PHE A 215 -17.61 13.87 -30.46
CA PHE A 215 -17.79 12.93 -31.56
C PHE A 215 -18.92 11.91 -31.36
N GLY A 216 -19.52 11.89 -30.19
CA GLY A 216 -20.71 11.06 -29.90
C GLY A 216 -21.96 11.58 -30.59
N MET A 217 -21.99 12.88 -30.90
CA MET A 217 -23.00 13.49 -31.76
C MET A 217 -22.35 13.87 -33.11
N PRO A 218 -22.79 13.31 -34.22
CA PRO A 218 -22.25 13.66 -35.52
C PRO A 218 -22.47 15.14 -35.80
N THR A 219 -21.42 15.81 -36.28
CA THR A 219 -21.55 17.23 -36.68
C THR A 219 -22.33 17.34 -37.98
N ALA A 220 -23.50 17.93 -37.90
CA ALA A 220 -24.27 18.21 -39.11
C ALA A 220 -23.65 19.36 -39.91
N VAL A 221 -23.37 19.12 -41.17
CA VAL A 221 -22.83 20.13 -42.12
C VAL A 221 -23.88 20.40 -43.18
N GLY A 222 -24.39 21.61 -43.17
CA GLY A 222 -25.30 22.08 -44.24
C GLY A 222 -24.49 22.68 -45.39
N LYS A 223 -24.64 22.14 -46.59
CA LYS A 223 -24.07 22.70 -47.83
C LYS A 223 -25.12 23.51 -48.52
N TYR A 224 -24.76 24.66 -49.09
CA TYR A 224 -25.65 25.54 -49.84
C TYR A 224 -24.95 26.08 -51.11
N ASP A 225 -25.74 26.40 -52.12
CA ASP A 225 -25.21 26.96 -53.35
C ASP A 225 -24.71 28.41 -53.16
N PRO A 226 -23.68 28.86 -53.91
CA PRO A 226 -23.15 30.23 -53.81
C PRO A 226 -24.19 31.34 -54.01
N GLY A 227 -25.28 31.03 -54.71
CA GLY A 227 -26.41 31.94 -54.93
C GLY A 227 -27.50 31.92 -53.90
N ALA A 228 -27.42 31.12 -52.87
CA ALA A 228 -28.49 30.99 -51.86
C ALA A 228 -28.70 32.30 -51.09
N SER A 229 -30.01 32.65 -50.92
CA SER A 229 -30.43 33.83 -50.19
C SER A 229 -30.09 33.75 -48.69
N ALA A 230 -30.08 34.88 -48.00
CA ALA A 230 -29.84 34.92 -46.55
C ALA A 230 -30.93 34.13 -45.75
N GLU A 231 -32.17 34.09 -46.28
CA GLU A 231 -33.24 33.35 -45.67
C GLU A 231 -33.04 31.83 -45.81
N GLU A 232 -32.60 31.35 -46.95
CA GLU A 232 -32.27 29.93 -47.18
C GLU A 232 -31.12 29.47 -46.32
N ARG A 233 -30.07 30.28 -46.16
CA ARG A 233 -28.96 30.01 -45.26
C ARG A 233 -29.38 29.94 -43.80
N ALA A 234 -30.27 30.81 -43.37
CA ALA A 234 -30.83 30.81 -42.02
C ALA A 234 -31.69 29.56 -41.74
N LYS A 235 -32.47 29.12 -42.73
CA LYS A 235 -33.27 27.88 -42.63
C LYS A 235 -32.36 26.64 -42.54
N LEU A 236 -31.27 26.59 -43.32
CA LEU A 236 -30.30 25.51 -43.30
C LEU A 236 -29.54 25.47 -41.96
N LEU A 237 -29.15 26.63 -41.42
CA LEU A 237 -28.54 26.72 -40.09
C LEU A 237 -29.49 26.24 -39.00
N ALA A 238 -30.74 26.63 -39.05
CA ALA A 238 -31.76 26.15 -38.10
C ALA A 238 -31.99 24.63 -38.20
N ALA A 239 -31.96 24.07 -39.42
CA ALA A 239 -32.04 22.64 -39.66
C ALA A 239 -30.82 21.89 -39.09
N THR A 240 -29.61 22.39 -39.29
CA THR A 240 -28.39 21.78 -38.71
C THR A 240 -28.37 21.82 -37.16
N GLN A 241 -28.90 22.88 -36.57
CA GLN A 241 -29.04 22.98 -35.11
C GLN A 241 -30.15 22.05 -34.57
N ALA A 242 -31.25 21.84 -35.30
CA ALA A 242 -32.32 20.95 -34.91
C ALA A 242 -31.91 19.48 -34.91
N ILE A 243 -30.95 19.04 -35.74
CA ILE A 243 -30.40 17.70 -35.73
C ILE A 243 -29.68 17.38 -34.38
N GLN A 244 -29.05 18.38 -33.79
CA GLN A 244 -28.36 18.21 -32.51
C GLN A 244 -29.32 17.98 -31.32
N THR A 245 -30.62 18.27 -31.50
CA THR A 245 -31.66 18.15 -30.48
C THR A 245 -32.70 17.05 -30.75
N ASP A 246 -32.38 16.08 -31.61
CA ASP A 246 -33.27 14.96 -32.01
C ASP A 246 -34.61 15.42 -32.64
N ALA A 247 -34.66 16.62 -33.16
CA ALA A 247 -35.86 17.13 -33.87
C ALA A 247 -35.89 16.64 -35.32
N GLY A 248 -37.02 16.18 -35.78
CA GLY A 248 -37.23 15.86 -37.21
C GLY A 248 -36.98 17.08 -38.13
N ILE A 249 -36.31 16.87 -39.26
CA ILE A 249 -35.93 17.93 -40.17
C ILE A 249 -36.66 17.76 -41.49
N ILE A 250 -37.19 18.84 -42.01
CA ILE A 250 -37.73 18.96 -43.36
C ILE A 250 -36.93 20.05 -44.10
N MET A 251 -36.28 19.70 -45.22
CA MET A 251 -35.53 20.66 -46.00
C MET A 251 -35.82 20.55 -47.51
N PRO A 252 -35.66 21.64 -48.29
CA PRO A 252 -35.79 21.61 -49.72
C PRO A 252 -34.82 20.60 -50.38
N LYS A 253 -35.22 20.03 -51.52
CA LYS A 253 -34.48 19.01 -52.24
C LYS A 253 -33.12 19.50 -52.76
N GLU A 254 -32.97 20.79 -52.92
CA GLU A 254 -31.74 21.46 -53.38
C GLU A 254 -30.72 21.71 -52.27
N MET A 255 -31.06 21.41 -50.99
CA MET A 255 -30.19 21.50 -49.83
C MET A 255 -29.67 20.12 -49.48
N GLU A 256 -28.36 20.00 -49.33
CA GLU A 256 -27.73 18.76 -48.90
C GLU A 256 -27.25 18.89 -47.46
N LEU A 257 -27.55 17.89 -46.62
CA LEU A 257 -27.12 17.81 -45.28
C LEU A 257 -26.31 16.54 -45.10
N GLU A 258 -25.06 16.70 -44.69
CA GLU A 258 -24.12 15.61 -44.50
C GLU A 258 -23.75 15.53 -43.01
N LEU A 259 -23.80 14.32 -42.44
CA LEU A 259 -23.28 14.06 -41.12
C LEU A 259 -21.78 13.74 -41.26
N LEU A 260 -20.95 14.63 -40.79
CA LEU A 260 -19.51 14.38 -40.69
C LEU A 260 -19.26 13.37 -39.59
N GLU A 261 -19.08 12.12 -39.96
CA GLU A 261 -18.47 11.14 -39.07
C GLU A 261 -16.97 11.50 -38.92
N ALA A 262 -16.51 11.48 -37.68
CA ALA A 262 -15.09 11.67 -37.43
C ALA A 262 -14.32 10.59 -38.21
N ALA A 263 -13.51 11.00 -39.17
CA ALA A 263 -12.62 10.10 -39.86
C ALA A 263 -11.69 9.50 -38.85
N ARG A 264 -11.94 8.22 -38.46
CA ARG A 264 -11.11 7.44 -37.54
C ARG A 264 -9.78 7.08 -38.22
N SER A 265 -8.91 8.08 -38.41
CA SER A 265 -7.52 7.82 -38.73
C SER A 265 -6.69 7.71 -37.46
N GLY A 266 -6.65 6.52 -36.90
CA GLY A 266 -5.95 6.19 -35.66
C GLY A 266 -6.93 5.84 -34.56
N THR A 267 -6.94 4.57 -34.15
CA THR A 267 -7.68 4.08 -33.01
C THR A 267 -7.05 4.62 -31.74
N VAL A 268 -7.55 5.75 -31.24
CA VAL A 268 -7.22 6.17 -29.86
C VAL A 268 -8.01 5.24 -28.95
N ASP A 269 -7.35 4.22 -28.45
CA ASP A 269 -7.97 3.25 -27.57
C ASP A 269 -7.85 3.71 -26.12
N TYR A 270 -8.81 4.54 -25.70
CA TYR A 270 -8.90 5.00 -24.30
C TYR A 270 -9.16 3.86 -23.33
N LYS A 271 -9.84 2.81 -23.79
CA LYS A 271 -10.11 1.64 -22.97
C LYS A 271 -8.83 0.88 -22.70
N THR A 272 -8.03 0.59 -23.70
CA THR A 272 -6.73 -0.07 -23.54
C THR A 272 -5.80 0.73 -22.62
N LEU A 273 -5.78 2.08 -22.71
CA LEU A 273 -5.01 2.89 -21.76
C LEU A 273 -5.52 2.71 -20.32
N HIS A 274 -6.84 2.77 -20.12
CA HIS A 274 -7.44 2.58 -18.81
C HIS A 274 -7.08 1.21 -18.23
N ASP A 275 -7.29 0.15 -18.99
CA ASP A 275 -7.04 -1.23 -18.58
C ASP A 275 -5.54 -1.45 -18.29
N THR A 276 -4.64 -0.93 -19.12
CA THR A 276 -3.18 -0.97 -18.89
C THR A 276 -2.78 -0.27 -17.58
N MET A 277 -3.43 0.87 -17.26
CA MET A 277 -3.15 1.57 -15.99
C MET A 277 -3.66 0.75 -14.79
N ASP A 278 -4.81 0.10 -14.89
CA ASP A 278 -5.34 -0.78 -13.84
C ASP A 278 -4.46 -2.01 -13.63
N GLU A 279 -3.96 -2.63 -14.70
CA GLU A 279 -2.98 -3.71 -14.62
C GLU A 279 -1.67 -3.25 -13.96
N THR A 280 -1.19 -2.05 -14.30
CA THR A 280 0.03 -1.47 -13.71
C THR A 280 -0.14 -1.25 -12.21
N ILE A 281 -1.31 -0.75 -11.78
CA ILE A 281 -1.66 -0.60 -10.37
C ILE A 281 -1.67 -1.97 -9.68
N ALA A 282 -2.32 -2.97 -10.29
CA ALA A 282 -2.37 -4.32 -9.73
C ALA A 282 -0.98 -4.93 -9.58
N LYS A 283 -0.10 -4.78 -10.58
CA LYS A 283 1.32 -5.19 -10.51
C LYS A 283 2.07 -4.50 -9.37
N ALA A 284 1.88 -3.20 -9.20
CA ALA A 284 2.55 -2.43 -8.15
C ALA A 284 2.10 -2.84 -6.74
N VAL A 285 0.80 -3.16 -6.56
CA VAL A 285 0.21 -3.44 -5.24
C VAL A 285 0.26 -4.92 -4.88
N LEU A 286 -0.03 -5.80 -5.83
CA LEU A 286 -0.17 -7.25 -5.61
C LEU A 286 0.98 -8.07 -6.19
N GLY A 287 1.94 -7.45 -6.88
CA GLY A 287 3.02 -8.14 -7.57
C GLY A 287 2.59 -8.88 -8.85
N GLN A 288 1.32 -8.83 -9.20
CA GLN A 288 0.75 -9.56 -10.33
C GLN A 288 -0.41 -8.81 -10.98
N THR A 289 -0.71 -9.13 -12.24
CA THR A 289 -1.96 -8.68 -12.88
C THR A 289 -3.13 -9.50 -12.34
N MET A 290 -4.25 -8.83 -12.06
CA MET A 290 -5.51 -9.50 -11.72
C MET A 290 -6.21 -10.02 -12.98
N THR A 291 -5.51 -10.64 -13.91
CA THR A 291 -6.15 -11.24 -15.06
C THR A 291 -6.75 -12.60 -14.66
N THR A 292 -8.01 -12.57 -14.27
CA THR A 292 -8.92 -13.70 -14.45
C THR A 292 -9.35 -13.74 -15.92
N GLU A 293 -8.41 -13.72 -16.86
CA GLU A 293 -8.76 -14.03 -18.23
C GLU A 293 -8.84 -15.57 -18.36
N ASP A 294 -9.99 -16.02 -18.84
CA ASP A 294 -10.26 -17.41 -19.22
C ASP A 294 -9.11 -17.96 -20.06
N GLY A 295 -8.32 -18.86 -19.49
CA GLY A 295 -7.24 -19.56 -20.20
C GLY A 295 -5.89 -19.64 -19.50
N SER A 296 -5.72 -19.14 -18.27
CA SER A 296 -4.49 -19.37 -17.53
C SER A 296 -4.32 -20.85 -17.24
N SER A 297 -3.19 -21.42 -17.65
CA SER A 297 -2.87 -22.83 -17.32
C SER A 297 -2.75 -22.96 -15.79
N LYS A 298 -3.10 -24.13 -15.25
CA LYS A 298 -3.00 -24.42 -13.80
C LYS A 298 -1.63 -24.01 -13.23
N SER A 299 -0.56 -24.21 -13.99
CA SER A 299 0.81 -23.82 -13.60
C SER A 299 1.02 -22.29 -13.47
N GLN A 300 0.30 -21.47 -14.23
CA GLN A 300 0.36 -20.01 -14.06
C GLN A 300 -0.40 -19.56 -12.82
N ALA A 301 -1.53 -20.21 -12.52
CA ALA A 301 -2.28 -19.92 -11.30
C ALA A 301 -1.46 -20.25 -10.03
N ASP A 302 -0.72 -21.37 -10.05
CA ASP A 302 0.16 -21.77 -8.94
C ASP A 302 1.30 -20.74 -8.72
N VAL A 303 2.00 -20.30 -9.79
CA VAL A 303 3.05 -19.27 -9.70
C VAL A 303 2.50 -17.94 -9.20
N HIS A 304 1.30 -17.54 -9.62
CA HIS A 304 0.66 -16.31 -9.13
C HIS A 304 0.26 -16.42 -7.65
N HIS A 305 -0.10 -17.62 -7.21
CA HIS A 305 -0.40 -17.89 -5.81
C HIS A 305 0.85 -17.72 -4.93
N ASP A 306 1.97 -18.32 -5.33
CA ASP A 306 3.25 -18.24 -4.61
C ASP A 306 3.74 -16.81 -4.45
N VAL A 307 3.77 -16.03 -5.54
CA VAL A 307 4.18 -14.60 -5.49
C VAL A 307 3.30 -13.79 -4.54
N ARG A 308 1.99 -14.08 -4.52
CA ARG A 308 1.08 -13.40 -3.61
C ARG A 308 1.34 -13.79 -2.16
N GLN A 309 1.63 -15.05 -1.87
CA GLN A 309 1.97 -15.50 -0.52
C GLN A 309 3.24 -14.86 -0.01
N ASP A 310 4.28 -14.75 -0.85
CA ASP A 310 5.53 -14.07 -0.49
C ASP A 310 5.30 -12.61 -0.05
N ILE A 311 4.44 -11.87 -0.78
CA ILE A 311 4.09 -10.49 -0.43
C ILE A 311 3.32 -10.44 0.90
N VAL A 312 2.36 -11.34 1.10
CA VAL A 312 1.56 -11.41 2.33
C VAL A 312 2.45 -11.74 3.52
N LYS A 313 3.39 -12.70 3.34
CA LYS A 313 4.37 -13.07 4.37
C LYS A 313 5.27 -11.90 4.72
N ALA A 314 5.83 -11.21 3.72
CA ALA A 314 6.69 -10.06 3.94
C ALA A 314 5.97 -8.94 4.71
N ASP A 315 4.73 -8.60 4.36
CA ASP A 315 3.94 -7.59 5.06
C ASP A 315 3.62 -8.01 6.51
N ALA A 316 3.27 -9.29 6.71
CA ALA A 316 2.97 -9.85 8.02
C ALA A 316 4.20 -9.82 8.94
N ASP A 317 5.34 -10.25 8.43
CA ASP A 317 6.60 -10.30 9.16
C ASP A 317 7.05 -8.88 9.55
N LEU A 318 7.03 -7.91 8.60
CA LEU A 318 7.42 -6.53 8.86
C LEU A 318 6.58 -5.88 9.96
N VAL A 319 5.25 -6.01 9.91
CA VAL A 319 4.37 -5.43 10.95
C VAL A 319 4.57 -6.11 12.28
N CYS A 320 4.62 -7.46 12.32
CA CYS A 320 4.82 -8.21 13.54
C CYS A 320 6.20 -7.92 14.16
N GLU A 321 7.26 -7.88 13.35
CA GLU A 321 8.61 -7.59 13.84
C GLU A 321 8.71 -6.19 14.43
N SER A 322 8.17 -5.17 13.77
CA SER A 322 8.14 -3.81 14.31
C SER A 322 7.42 -3.72 15.66
N PHE A 323 6.35 -4.52 15.85
CA PHE A 323 5.65 -4.63 17.13
C PHE A 323 6.47 -5.36 18.17
N ASN A 324 7.15 -6.43 17.79
CA ASN A 324 7.99 -7.24 18.67
C ASN A 324 9.18 -6.44 19.23
N LEU A 325 9.84 -5.66 18.35
CA LEU A 325 10.97 -4.81 18.73
C LEU A 325 10.58 -3.56 19.55
N GLY A 326 9.31 -3.19 19.54
CA GLY A 326 8.76 -2.06 20.26
C GLY A 326 7.80 -2.47 21.38
N PRO A 327 6.48 -2.43 21.14
CA PRO A 327 5.45 -2.61 22.18
C PRO A 327 5.54 -3.92 22.98
N ALA A 328 5.84 -5.05 22.32
CA ALA A 328 5.98 -6.33 23.01
C ALA A 328 7.17 -6.34 23.98
N LEU A 329 8.30 -5.82 23.52
CA LEU A 329 9.50 -5.64 24.34
C LEU A 329 9.22 -4.73 25.55
N TRP A 330 8.53 -3.59 25.34
CA TRP A 330 8.25 -2.64 26.43
C TRP A 330 7.34 -3.25 27.48
N LEU A 331 6.25 -3.92 27.07
CA LEU A 331 5.32 -4.60 27.97
C LEU A 331 6.00 -5.70 28.77
N THR A 332 6.90 -6.45 28.13
CA THR A 332 7.67 -7.51 28.82
C THR A 332 8.57 -6.90 29.88
N ARG A 333 9.31 -5.85 29.57
CA ARG A 333 10.19 -5.18 30.53
C ARG A 333 9.44 -4.56 31.71
N PHE A 334 8.21 -4.07 31.50
CA PHE A 334 7.42 -3.50 32.59
C PHE A 334 6.87 -4.55 33.55
N ASN A 335 6.53 -5.72 33.04
CA ASN A 335 5.78 -6.74 33.83
C ASN A 335 6.59 -7.98 34.18
N PHE A 336 7.59 -8.30 33.37
CA PHE A 336 8.39 -9.51 33.46
C PHE A 336 9.88 -9.19 33.23
N PRO A 337 10.54 -8.48 34.15
CA PRO A 337 11.93 -8.03 33.92
C PRO A 337 12.91 -9.16 33.69
N ASP A 338 12.62 -10.37 34.20
CA ASP A 338 13.47 -11.57 34.07
C ASP A 338 13.12 -12.42 32.84
N ALA A 339 12.07 -12.06 32.09
CA ALA A 339 11.67 -12.78 30.88
C ALA A 339 12.34 -12.21 29.63
N ASP A 340 12.64 -13.10 28.70
CA ASP A 340 12.92 -12.69 27.33
C ASP A 340 11.59 -12.37 26.61
N PRO A 341 11.57 -11.34 25.72
CA PRO A 341 10.34 -10.90 25.09
C PRO A 341 9.76 -11.97 24.14
N PRO A 342 8.44 -12.27 24.28
CA PRO A 342 7.74 -13.15 23.37
C PRO A 342 7.59 -12.49 21.98
N ARG A 343 7.33 -13.30 20.96
CA ARG A 343 7.15 -12.85 19.59
C ARG A 343 5.74 -13.14 19.11
N VAL A 344 5.09 -12.13 18.53
CA VAL A 344 3.88 -12.35 17.72
C VAL A 344 4.29 -12.54 16.27
N HIS A 345 3.68 -13.50 15.60
CA HIS A 345 3.85 -13.76 14.17
C HIS A 345 2.51 -14.19 13.55
N ARG A 346 2.45 -14.23 12.23
CA ARG A 346 1.29 -14.75 11.50
C ARG A 346 1.70 -15.98 10.67
N GLU A 347 0.85 -16.98 10.69
CA GLU A 347 1.01 -18.19 9.87
C GLU A 347 0.49 -17.89 8.47
N VAL A 348 1.41 -17.67 7.53
CA VAL A 348 1.09 -17.36 6.13
C VAL A 348 1.07 -18.62 5.26
N GLU A 349 1.72 -19.68 5.71
CA GLU A 349 1.73 -20.95 5.00
C GLU A 349 0.34 -21.60 5.06
N GLU A 350 -0.13 -22.10 3.93
CA GLU A 350 -1.34 -22.93 3.94
C GLU A 350 -1.08 -24.17 4.80
N PRO A 351 -2.06 -24.57 5.62
CA PRO A 351 -1.93 -25.82 6.34
C PRO A 351 -1.69 -26.93 5.31
N GLU A 352 -0.69 -27.79 5.58
CA GLU A 352 -0.31 -28.89 4.71
C GLU A 352 -1.56 -29.69 4.34
N ASP A 353 -1.83 -29.91 3.04
CA ASP A 353 -2.97 -30.72 2.63
C ASP A 353 -2.77 -32.14 3.14
N LEU A 354 -3.51 -32.48 4.20
CA LEU A 354 -3.43 -33.77 4.85
C LEU A 354 -3.68 -34.93 3.87
N THR A 355 -4.38 -34.69 2.78
CA THR A 355 -4.62 -35.69 1.74
C THR A 355 -3.35 -35.90 0.90
N GLU A 356 -2.64 -34.85 0.55
CA GLU A 356 -1.36 -34.93 -0.14
C GLU A 356 -0.26 -35.46 0.77
N ARG A 357 -0.27 -35.04 2.03
CA ARG A 357 0.62 -35.62 3.07
C ARG A 357 0.41 -37.12 3.20
N ALA A 358 -0.83 -37.57 3.32
CA ALA A 358 -1.16 -39.01 3.40
C ALA A 358 -0.72 -39.81 2.15
N LYS A 359 -0.89 -39.26 0.96
CA LYS A 359 -0.40 -39.90 -0.28
C LYS A 359 1.12 -39.98 -0.33
N ARG A 360 1.81 -38.89 0.07
CA ARG A 360 3.27 -38.88 0.18
C ARG A 360 3.73 -39.96 1.16
N ASP A 361 3.10 -40.00 2.33
CA ASP A 361 3.44 -40.96 3.38
C ASP A 361 3.16 -42.41 2.98
N GLU A 362 2.09 -42.67 2.24
CA GLU A 362 1.81 -44.00 1.64
C GLU A 362 2.93 -44.41 0.71
N ILE A 363 3.43 -43.54 -0.14
CA ILE A 363 4.56 -43.78 -1.03
C ILE A 363 5.84 -44.04 -0.23
N VAL A 364 6.14 -43.25 0.81
CA VAL A 364 7.33 -43.39 1.65
C VAL A 364 7.30 -44.71 2.43
N VAL A 365 6.15 -45.05 2.98
CA VAL A 365 5.93 -46.36 3.65
C VAL A 365 6.09 -47.50 2.65
N GLY A 366 5.60 -47.34 1.41
CA GLY A 366 5.78 -48.31 0.33
C GLY A 366 7.26 -48.59 -0.03
N PHE A 367 8.15 -47.63 0.21
CA PHE A 367 9.61 -47.82 0.11
C PHE A 367 10.25 -48.45 1.35
N GLY A 368 9.48 -48.82 2.36
CA GLY A 368 9.96 -49.50 3.57
C GLY A 368 10.36 -48.59 4.74
N PHE A 369 10.15 -47.28 4.62
CA PHE A 369 10.33 -46.34 5.72
C PHE A 369 9.12 -46.41 6.66
N ARG A 370 9.34 -46.29 7.97
CA ARG A 370 8.26 -46.26 8.97
C ARG A 370 8.26 -44.86 9.60
N PRO A 371 7.14 -44.13 9.60
CA PRO A 371 7.03 -42.88 10.33
C PRO A 371 7.23 -43.09 11.83
N THR A 372 7.84 -42.13 12.50
CA THR A 372 7.98 -42.13 13.97
C THR A 372 6.65 -41.87 14.66
N LEU A 373 6.50 -42.28 15.92
CA LEU A 373 5.27 -41.98 16.68
C LEU A 373 5.01 -40.48 16.79
N ASP A 374 6.06 -39.69 17.00
CA ASP A 374 5.95 -38.23 17.07
C ASP A 374 5.43 -37.60 15.76
N TYR A 375 5.88 -38.12 14.62
CA TYR A 375 5.39 -37.69 13.29
C TYR A 375 3.92 -38.02 13.04
N VAL A 376 3.40 -39.06 13.66
CA VAL A 376 1.98 -39.49 13.48
C VAL A 376 1.06 -38.74 14.43
N THR A 377 1.59 -38.18 15.52
CA THR A 377 0.82 -37.43 16.53
C THR A 377 0.81 -35.94 16.31
N ASP A 378 1.72 -35.38 15.48
CA ASP A 378 1.74 -34.01 15.00
C ASP A 378 0.92 -33.90 13.68
#